data_705540b1ce5eea0e2cd9907fa2110497
#
_entry.id   705540b1ce5eea0e2cd9907fa2110497
#
_cell.length_a   1.000
_cell.length_b   1.000
_cell.length_c   1.000
_cell.angle_alpha   90.00
_cell.angle_beta   90.00
_cell.angle_gamma   90.00
#
_symmetry.space_group_name_H-M   'P 1'
#
loop_
_entity.id
_entity.type
_entity.pdbx_description
1 polymer ?
#
loop_
_entity_poly.entity_id
_entity_poly.type
_entity_poly.pdbx_seq_one_letter_code
_entity_poly.pdbx_strand_id
1 'polypeptide(L)'
;DVPIYVAMDSADVWAEPEFFQLDETLIPKAVSGVPPDYFSADGQLWGNPLYNWEHHKETGYAWWMQRLAACFERYDVVRIDHFRGFDAYYAIPYGEPTAEHGHWEHGPGYDIFRSMKEKLGEKEVIAEDLGFLTPSVIELVKKSGYPGMKILQFAFDSREESDYLPHNYEHNCVAYTGTHDNETILGWLSSIKPEEVQMVRAYLNRPTESKQVLASELVRTTIASVADTCIIPIQDYLGLDNSARINFPSTLGTNWRWRLIKSDLTKALADSIRKQNIVYGRVKWEDLQEDEKPKDPEEEKETETEPKQKKDSSVKEAKD
;
A
#
# COMPACT_ATOMS: atom_id res chain seq x y z
N ASP A 1 -1.14 -0.59 -7.47
CA ASP A 1 -0.06 -1.40 -6.93
C ASP A 1 0.56 -2.24 -8.05
N VAL A 2 1.89 -2.17 -8.18
CA VAL A 2 2.63 -2.94 -9.19
C VAL A 2 3.64 -3.81 -8.44
N PRO A 3 3.39 -5.13 -8.35
CA PRO A 3 4.37 -6.05 -7.80
C PRO A 3 5.66 -5.98 -8.59
N ILE A 4 6.82 -5.99 -7.92
CA ILE A 4 8.09 -5.97 -8.65
C ILE A 4 8.22 -7.21 -9.54
N TYR A 5 7.80 -8.38 -9.06
CA TYR A 5 7.89 -9.63 -9.80
C TYR A 5 6.55 -10.06 -10.41
N VAL A 6 6.64 -11.00 -11.36
CA VAL A 6 5.50 -11.70 -11.96
C VAL A 6 5.54 -13.18 -11.59
N ALA A 7 4.41 -13.87 -11.69
CA ALA A 7 4.36 -15.30 -11.43
C ALA A 7 5.08 -16.10 -12.54
N MET A 8 5.66 -17.26 -12.19
CA MET A 8 6.33 -18.14 -13.17
C MET A 8 5.38 -18.60 -14.29
N ASP A 9 4.11 -18.81 -13.97
CA ASP A 9 3.06 -19.21 -14.89
C ASP A 9 2.31 -18.04 -15.54
N SER A 10 2.89 -16.83 -15.49
CA SER A 10 2.31 -15.62 -16.11
C SER A 10 2.46 -15.64 -17.64
N ALA A 11 1.60 -14.85 -18.30
CA ALA A 11 1.72 -14.59 -19.74
C ALA A 11 3.04 -13.91 -20.08
N ASP A 12 3.59 -13.11 -19.18
CA ASP A 12 4.86 -12.39 -19.36
C ASP A 12 6.03 -13.37 -19.52
N VAL A 13 6.16 -14.33 -18.60
CA VAL A 13 7.24 -15.33 -18.66
C VAL A 13 7.07 -16.27 -19.85
N TRP A 14 5.83 -16.61 -20.20
CA TRP A 14 5.53 -17.46 -21.34
C TRP A 14 5.84 -16.78 -22.68
N ALA A 15 5.52 -15.51 -22.82
CA ALA A 15 5.66 -14.79 -24.08
C ALA A 15 7.11 -14.30 -24.33
N GLU A 16 7.80 -13.89 -23.27
CA GLU A 16 9.09 -13.22 -23.35
C GLU A 16 10.08 -13.78 -22.28
N PRO A 17 10.39 -15.09 -22.32
CA PRO A 17 11.21 -15.76 -21.29
C PRO A 17 12.63 -15.19 -21.18
N GLU A 18 13.17 -14.57 -22.23
CA GLU A 18 14.51 -13.97 -22.27
C GLU A 18 14.70 -12.81 -21.28
N PHE A 19 13.61 -12.19 -20.84
CA PHE A 19 13.65 -11.15 -19.81
C PHE A 19 13.81 -11.70 -18.38
N PHE A 20 13.85 -13.02 -18.22
CA PHE A 20 13.95 -13.68 -16.91
C PHE A 20 15.20 -14.58 -16.83
N GLN A 21 15.67 -14.84 -15.61
CA GLN A 21 16.83 -15.71 -15.35
C GLN A 21 16.41 -17.19 -15.41
N LEU A 22 16.17 -17.69 -16.61
CA LEU A 22 15.79 -19.09 -16.85
C LEU A 22 16.96 -19.85 -17.48
N ASP A 23 16.95 -21.17 -17.35
CA ASP A 23 17.85 -22.06 -18.08
C ASP A 23 17.29 -22.40 -19.48
N GLU A 24 17.99 -23.25 -20.22
CA GLU A 24 17.61 -23.68 -21.57
C GLU A 24 16.29 -24.48 -21.61
N THR A 25 15.84 -24.98 -20.46
CA THR A 25 14.58 -25.73 -20.29
C THR A 25 13.45 -24.85 -19.71
N LEU A 26 13.68 -23.55 -19.62
CA LEU A 26 12.78 -22.56 -19.04
C LEU A 26 12.52 -22.75 -17.54
N ILE A 27 13.46 -23.37 -16.83
CA ILE A 27 13.41 -23.50 -15.37
C ILE A 27 14.16 -22.30 -14.74
N PRO A 28 13.65 -21.66 -13.68
CA PRO A 28 14.36 -20.60 -12.99
C PRO A 28 15.71 -21.06 -12.44
N LYS A 29 16.77 -20.29 -12.63
CA LYS A 29 18.07 -20.54 -11.99
C LYS A 29 18.03 -20.20 -10.51
N ALA A 30 17.34 -19.10 -10.19
CA ALA A 30 17.03 -18.63 -8.86
C ALA A 30 15.67 -17.96 -8.84
N VAL A 31 15.10 -17.81 -7.66
CA VAL A 31 13.79 -17.19 -7.44
C VAL A 31 13.88 -16.08 -6.39
N SER A 32 12.87 -15.23 -6.38
CA SER A 32 12.79 -14.09 -5.50
C SER A 32 12.41 -14.44 -4.07
N GLY A 33 12.80 -13.59 -3.15
CA GLY A 33 12.42 -13.63 -1.74
C GLY A 33 13.12 -12.54 -0.94
N VAL A 34 13.11 -12.71 0.37
CA VAL A 34 13.88 -11.87 1.31
C VAL A 34 14.58 -12.77 2.34
N PRO A 35 15.75 -12.36 2.85
CA PRO A 35 16.50 -13.15 3.82
C PRO A 35 15.76 -13.32 5.13
N PRO A 36 16.19 -14.26 5.98
CA PRO A 36 15.78 -14.33 7.37
C PRO A 36 15.92 -13.00 8.09
N ASP A 37 14.92 -12.65 8.87
CA ASP A 37 14.88 -11.45 9.68
C ASP A 37 14.16 -11.71 11.04
N TYR A 38 13.90 -10.64 11.81
CA TYR A 38 13.19 -10.75 13.09
C TYR A 38 11.71 -11.15 12.95
N PHE A 39 11.12 -10.99 11.76
CA PHE A 39 9.71 -11.32 11.48
C PHE A 39 9.55 -12.72 10.91
N SER A 40 10.59 -13.23 10.21
CA SER A 40 10.60 -14.55 9.59
C SER A 40 11.96 -15.21 9.75
N ALA A 41 12.05 -16.21 10.63
CA ALA A 41 13.30 -16.93 10.91
C ALA A 41 13.91 -17.64 9.68
N ASP A 42 13.07 -18.08 8.74
CA ASP A 42 13.46 -18.78 7.50
C ASP A 42 13.50 -17.82 6.29
N GLY A 43 13.26 -16.51 6.51
CA GLY A 43 13.02 -15.53 5.45
C GLY A 43 11.68 -15.76 4.74
N GLN A 44 11.51 -15.12 3.58
CA GLN A 44 10.34 -15.33 2.74
C GLN A 44 10.76 -15.82 1.37
N LEU A 45 10.34 -17.02 1.00
CA LEU A 45 10.52 -17.58 -0.33
C LEU A 45 9.29 -17.22 -1.18
N TRP A 46 9.40 -16.22 -2.04
CA TRP A 46 8.28 -15.79 -2.89
C TRP A 46 8.12 -16.65 -4.14
N GLY A 47 9.25 -17.19 -4.67
CA GLY A 47 9.23 -18.14 -5.76
C GLY A 47 9.02 -17.57 -7.16
N ASN A 48 8.97 -16.24 -7.30
CA ASN A 48 8.87 -15.59 -8.61
C ASN A 48 10.20 -15.67 -9.36
N PRO A 49 10.22 -15.77 -10.71
CA PRO A 49 11.43 -15.71 -11.50
C PRO A 49 12.09 -14.34 -11.38
N LEU A 50 13.41 -14.32 -11.36
CA LEU A 50 14.20 -13.10 -11.33
C LEU A 50 14.40 -12.54 -12.73
N TYR A 51 14.57 -11.21 -12.84
CA TYR A 51 14.78 -10.55 -14.11
C TYR A 51 16.21 -10.69 -14.61
N ASN A 52 16.37 -10.88 -15.92
CA ASN A 52 17.64 -10.75 -16.63
C ASN A 52 17.90 -9.25 -16.89
N TRP A 53 18.47 -8.55 -15.90
CA TRP A 53 18.67 -7.10 -15.98
C TRP A 53 19.64 -6.67 -17.08
N GLU A 54 20.55 -7.53 -17.53
CA GLU A 54 21.41 -7.23 -18.68
C GLU A 54 20.59 -7.12 -19.96
N HIS A 55 19.72 -8.10 -20.22
CA HIS A 55 18.84 -8.07 -21.39
C HIS A 55 17.81 -6.92 -21.30
N HIS A 56 17.27 -6.65 -20.14
CA HIS A 56 16.41 -5.47 -19.91
C HIS A 56 17.15 -4.17 -20.27
N LYS A 57 18.41 -4.03 -19.90
CA LYS A 57 19.22 -2.86 -20.21
C LYS A 57 19.52 -2.73 -21.71
N GLU A 58 19.86 -3.82 -22.39
CA GLU A 58 20.09 -3.87 -23.83
C GLU A 58 18.89 -3.42 -24.64
N THR A 59 17.68 -3.79 -24.20
CA THR A 59 16.41 -3.37 -24.81
C THR A 59 15.94 -1.99 -24.35
N GLY A 60 16.72 -1.30 -23.51
CA GLY A 60 16.35 -0.02 -22.89
C GLY A 60 15.14 -0.15 -21.99
N TYR A 61 15.02 -1.27 -21.28
CA TYR A 61 13.92 -1.60 -20.36
C TYR A 61 12.53 -1.62 -21.03
N ALA A 62 12.44 -2.02 -22.31
CA ALA A 62 11.22 -1.94 -23.10
C ALA A 62 10.03 -2.64 -22.43
N TRP A 63 10.21 -3.85 -21.92
CA TRP A 63 9.19 -4.61 -21.20
C TRP A 63 8.66 -3.84 -19.98
N TRP A 64 9.54 -3.30 -19.14
CA TRP A 64 9.14 -2.49 -17.99
C TRP A 64 8.43 -1.21 -18.39
N MET A 65 8.83 -0.57 -19.48
CA MET A 65 8.17 0.63 -19.98
C MET A 65 6.76 0.34 -20.47
N GLN A 66 6.54 -0.77 -21.16
CA GLN A 66 5.18 -1.20 -21.56
C GLN A 66 4.30 -1.48 -20.33
N ARG A 67 4.83 -2.20 -19.34
CA ARG A 67 4.12 -2.52 -18.09
C ARG A 67 3.69 -1.26 -17.34
N LEU A 68 4.62 -0.33 -17.16
CA LEU A 68 4.34 0.93 -16.45
C LEU A 68 3.41 1.83 -17.27
N ALA A 69 3.59 1.93 -18.59
CA ALA A 69 2.68 2.68 -19.44
C ALA A 69 1.24 2.19 -19.30
N ALA A 70 1.01 0.87 -19.35
CA ALA A 70 -0.31 0.28 -19.17
C ALA A 70 -0.92 0.56 -17.77
N CYS A 71 -0.08 0.70 -16.74
CA CYS A 71 -0.54 1.13 -15.41
C CYS A 71 -0.96 2.61 -15.41
N PHE A 72 -0.15 3.50 -16.00
CA PHE A 72 -0.42 4.93 -16.05
C PHE A 72 -1.57 5.32 -17.00
N GLU A 73 -1.99 4.43 -17.91
CA GLU A 73 -3.25 4.59 -18.65
C GLU A 73 -4.50 4.41 -17.78
N ARG A 74 -4.36 3.74 -16.62
CA ARG A 74 -5.48 3.38 -15.74
C ARG A 74 -5.46 4.12 -14.41
N TYR A 75 -4.29 4.57 -13.97
CA TYR A 75 -4.07 5.11 -12.64
C TYR A 75 -3.26 6.40 -12.71
N ASP A 76 -3.64 7.39 -11.92
CA ASP A 76 -2.93 8.68 -11.80
C ASP A 76 -1.62 8.50 -11.04
N VAL A 77 -1.62 7.66 -10.00
CA VAL A 77 -0.45 7.35 -9.17
C VAL A 77 -0.25 5.84 -9.10
N VAL A 78 0.99 5.38 -9.22
CA VAL A 78 1.34 3.96 -9.16
C VAL A 78 2.28 3.71 -7.97
N ARG A 79 1.87 2.82 -7.05
CA ARG A 79 2.77 2.30 -6.01
C ARG A 79 3.56 1.12 -6.58
N ILE A 80 4.87 1.21 -6.54
CA ILE A 80 5.76 0.11 -6.90
C ILE A 80 6.13 -0.64 -5.63
N ASP A 81 5.70 -1.89 -5.58
CA ASP A 81 5.95 -2.79 -4.46
C ASP A 81 7.39 -3.29 -4.46
N HIS A 82 7.98 -3.46 -3.27
CA HIS A 82 9.36 -3.89 -3.07
C HIS A 82 10.39 -3.07 -3.88
N PHE A 83 10.30 -1.73 -3.80
CA PHE A 83 11.13 -0.80 -4.56
C PHE A 83 12.64 -1.03 -4.37
N ARG A 84 13.05 -1.51 -3.20
CA ARG A 84 14.46 -1.85 -2.93
C ARG A 84 15.04 -2.87 -3.90
N GLY A 85 14.20 -3.73 -4.51
CA GLY A 85 14.64 -4.75 -5.48
C GLY A 85 15.27 -4.16 -6.75
N PHE A 86 15.07 -2.87 -7.02
CA PHE A 86 15.77 -2.18 -8.09
C PHE A 86 17.20 -1.76 -7.70
N ASP A 87 17.51 -1.63 -6.42
CA ASP A 87 18.89 -1.44 -5.94
C ASP A 87 19.59 -2.80 -5.81
N ALA A 88 19.01 -3.68 -4.98
CA ALA A 88 19.48 -5.04 -4.78
C ALA A 88 18.31 -5.97 -4.48
N TYR A 89 18.31 -7.14 -5.08
CA TYR A 89 17.30 -8.16 -4.89
C TYR A 89 17.91 -9.44 -4.31
N TYR A 90 17.11 -10.21 -3.58
CA TYR A 90 17.56 -11.42 -2.94
C TYR A 90 17.25 -12.62 -3.82
N ALA A 91 18.29 -13.31 -4.27
CA ALA A 91 18.24 -14.46 -5.17
C ALA A 91 18.38 -15.75 -4.36
N ILE A 92 17.38 -16.61 -4.42
CA ILE A 92 17.35 -17.90 -3.74
C ILE A 92 17.49 -18.98 -4.80
N PRO A 93 18.48 -19.92 -4.71
CA PRO A 93 18.62 -21.00 -5.68
C PRO A 93 17.31 -21.75 -5.87
N TYR A 94 16.94 -22.04 -7.11
CA TYR A 94 15.70 -22.74 -7.39
C TYR A 94 15.69 -24.13 -6.75
N GLY A 95 14.59 -24.46 -6.06
CA GLY A 95 14.44 -25.74 -5.35
C GLY A 95 14.80 -25.69 -3.87
N GLU A 96 15.33 -24.57 -3.36
CA GLU A 96 15.51 -24.41 -1.91
C GLU A 96 14.15 -24.36 -1.21
N PRO A 97 14.02 -24.99 -0.02
CA PRO A 97 12.76 -25.03 0.72
C PRO A 97 12.46 -23.74 1.48
N THR A 98 13.50 -22.92 1.77
CA THR A 98 13.44 -21.67 2.53
C THR A 98 14.31 -20.60 1.88
N ALA A 99 14.29 -19.39 2.40
CA ALA A 99 15.12 -18.31 1.91
C ALA A 99 16.52 -18.23 2.58
N GLU A 100 16.89 -19.17 3.43
CA GLU A 100 18.14 -19.13 4.22
C GLU A 100 19.40 -19.10 3.37
N HIS A 101 19.40 -19.79 2.21
CA HIS A 101 20.58 -19.96 1.36
C HIS A 101 20.63 -19.01 0.15
N GLY A 102 19.89 -17.92 0.21
CA GLY A 102 19.94 -16.91 -0.84
C GLY A 102 21.12 -15.95 -0.70
N HIS A 103 21.28 -15.07 -1.68
CA HIS A 103 22.30 -14.04 -1.69
C HIS A 103 21.77 -12.77 -2.37
N TRP A 104 22.39 -11.62 -2.07
CA TRP A 104 22.03 -10.35 -2.70
C TRP A 104 22.71 -10.20 -4.06
N GLU A 105 21.94 -9.74 -5.04
CA GLU A 105 22.39 -9.35 -6.36
C GLU A 105 21.99 -7.90 -6.65
N HIS A 106 22.77 -7.21 -7.50
CA HIS A 106 22.48 -5.83 -7.87
C HIS A 106 21.35 -5.74 -8.89
N GLY A 107 20.41 -4.84 -8.63
CA GLY A 107 19.36 -4.44 -9.57
C GLY A 107 19.85 -3.39 -10.59
N PRO A 108 18.94 -2.88 -11.43
CA PRO A 108 19.25 -1.88 -12.46
C PRO A 108 19.53 -0.49 -11.89
N GLY A 109 19.31 -0.26 -10.62
CA GLY A 109 19.47 1.03 -9.96
C GLY A 109 18.56 2.10 -10.56
N TYR A 110 19.10 3.32 -10.64
CA TYR A 110 18.35 4.46 -11.18
C TYR A 110 18.15 4.41 -12.70
N ASP A 111 18.84 3.54 -13.44
CA ASP A 111 18.80 3.51 -14.90
C ASP A 111 17.40 3.23 -15.44
N ILE A 112 16.62 2.37 -14.78
CA ILE A 112 15.24 2.06 -15.18
C ILE A 112 14.32 3.28 -15.02
N PHE A 113 14.48 4.07 -13.94
CA PHE A 113 13.66 5.26 -13.67
C PHE A 113 14.04 6.41 -14.60
N ARG A 114 15.32 6.54 -14.96
CA ARG A 114 15.76 7.46 -16.02
C ARG A 114 15.11 7.09 -17.36
N SER A 115 15.11 5.81 -17.73
CA SER A 115 14.44 5.33 -18.94
C SER A 115 12.93 5.59 -18.93
N MET A 116 12.29 5.42 -17.76
CA MET A 116 10.87 5.73 -17.60
C MET A 116 10.59 7.22 -17.84
N LYS A 117 11.38 8.11 -17.22
CA LYS A 117 11.23 9.55 -17.39
C LYS A 117 11.45 9.98 -18.85
N GLU A 118 12.44 9.41 -19.53
CA GLU A 118 12.74 9.69 -20.94
C GLU A 118 11.62 9.22 -21.89
N LYS A 119 11.01 8.05 -21.64
CA LYS A 119 10.05 7.43 -22.54
C LYS A 119 8.60 7.74 -22.23
N LEU A 120 8.25 7.88 -20.95
CA LEU A 120 6.87 8.08 -20.48
C LEU A 120 6.62 9.49 -19.92
N GLY A 121 7.67 10.30 -19.76
CA GLY A 121 7.59 11.59 -19.07
C GLY A 121 7.59 11.46 -17.55
N GLU A 122 7.38 12.58 -16.84
CA GLU A 122 7.21 12.58 -15.39
C GLU A 122 5.93 11.82 -15.02
N LYS A 123 6.04 10.95 -14.03
CA LYS A 123 4.96 10.10 -13.55
C LYS A 123 4.95 10.08 -12.03
N GLU A 124 3.74 10.05 -11.46
CA GLU A 124 3.54 9.97 -10.02
C GLU A 124 3.71 8.51 -9.55
N VAL A 125 4.75 8.26 -8.76
CA VAL A 125 5.10 6.94 -8.24
C VAL A 125 5.24 7.03 -6.73
N ILE A 126 4.75 6.03 -6.02
CA ILE A 126 5.03 5.79 -4.60
C ILE A 126 6.02 4.62 -4.52
N ALA A 127 7.17 4.84 -3.89
CA ALA A 127 8.15 3.79 -3.67
C ALA A 127 7.81 3.04 -2.37
N GLU A 128 7.55 1.73 -2.45
CA GLU A 128 7.46 0.92 -1.25
C GLU A 128 8.89 0.61 -0.75
N ASP A 129 9.30 1.36 0.27
CA ASP A 129 10.63 1.34 0.86
C ASP A 129 10.58 0.82 2.32
N LEU A 130 9.71 -0.13 2.60
CA LEU A 130 9.54 -0.71 3.92
C LEU A 130 10.65 -1.74 4.25
N GLY A 131 10.82 -2.03 5.54
CA GLY A 131 11.78 -3.00 6.05
C GLY A 131 13.19 -2.43 6.21
N PHE A 132 14.21 -3.30 6.16
CA PHE A 132 15.60 -2.90 6.37
C PHE A 132 16.16 -2.16 5.15
N LEU A 133 16.46 -0.89 5.31
CA LEU A 133 16.98 -0.03 4.25
C LEU A 133 18.51 0.10 4.35
N THR A 134 19.21 -0.23 3.27
CA THR A 134 20.63 0.09 3.12
C THR A 134 20.81 1.54 2.68
N PRO A 135 22.00 2.15 2.90
CA PRO A 135 22.27 3.51 2.39
C PRO A 135 22.05 3.66 0.89
N SER A 136 22.33 2.62 0.09
CA SER A 136 22.11 2.63 -1.37
C SER A 136 20.62 2.67 -1.76
N VAL A 137 19.76 1.97 -1.03
CA VAL A 137 18.29 2.03 -1.22
C VAL A 137 17.76 3.42 -0.89
N ILE A 138 18.21 4.00 0.23
CA ILE A 138 17.83 5.38 0.62
C ILE A 138 18.28 6.38 -0.45
N GLU A 139 19.49 6.23 -0.97
CA GLU A 139 19.99 7.08 -2.06
C GLU A 139 19.17 6.90 -3.34
N LEU A 140 18.78 5.66 -3.69
CA LEU A 140 17.95 5.39 -4.85
C LEU A 140 16.59 6.07 -4.75
N VAL A 141 15.92 5.96 -3.60
CA VAL A 141 14.63 6.62 -3.34
C VAL A 141 14.78 8.14 -3.44
N LYS A 142 15.79 8.72 -2.77
CA LYS A 142 16.07 10.17 -2.87
C LYS A 142 16.35 10.63 -4.30
N LYS A 143 17.13 9.88 -5.04
CA LYS A 143 17.50 10.18 -6.43
C LYS A 143 16.31 10.09 -7.38
N SER A 144 15.38 9.18 -7.14
CA SER A 144 14.15 9.05 -7.92
C SER A 144 13.21 10.24 -7.72
N GLY A 145 13.26 10.88 -6.55
CA GLY A 145 12.34 11.91 -6.13
C GLY A 145 10.96 11.39 -5.68
N TYR A 146 10.77 10.06 -5.69
CA TYR A 146 9.51 9.45 -5.31
C TYR A 146 9.30 9.47 -3.79
N PRO A 147 8.07 9.72 -3.31
CA PRO A 147 7.76 9.55 -1.89
C PRO A 147 7.90 8.08 -1.47
N GLY A 148 8.58 7.86 -0.36
CA GLY A 148 8.56 6.60 0.37
C GLY A 148 7.31 6.46 1.24
N MET A 149 7.19 5.35 1.96
CA MET A 149 6.03 5.03 2.77
C MET A 149 6.34 5.11 4.27
N LYS A 150 5.40 5.62 5.04
CA LYS A 150 5.45 5.65 6.50
C LYS A 150 4.21 4.96 7.09
N ILE A 151 4.41 3.81 7.71
CA ILE A 151 3.36 2.97 8.30
C ILE A 151 3.33 3.20 9.80
N LEU A 152 2.26 3.81 10.32
CA LEU A 152 2.16 4.16 11.74
C LEU A 152 2.24 2.95 12.67
N GLN A 153 1.74 1.79 12.26
CA GLN A 153 1.83 0.56 13.04
C GLN A 153 3.27 0.12 13.33
N PHE A 154 4.24 0.55 12.53
CA PHE A 154 5.67 0.24 12.75
C PHE A 154 6.36 1.23 13.70
N ALA A 155 5.65 2.27 14.16
CA ALA A 155 6.22 3.33 14.98
C ALA A 155 6.48 2.95 16.44
N PHE A 156 5.78 1.94 16.95
CA PHE A 156 5.71 1.68 18.39
C PHE A 156 6.38 0.36 18.78
N ASP A 157 7.61 0.15 18.31
CA ASP A 157 8.46 -0.93 18.81
C ASP A 157 9.19 -0.44 20.08
N SER A 158 8.97 -1.11 21.21
CA SER A 158 9.56 -0.73 22.49
C SER A 158 11.05 -1.06 22.59
N ARG A 159 11.66 -1.67 21.59
CA ARG A 159 13.04 -2.14 21.58
C ARG A 159 14.01 -1.20 20.88
N GLU A 160 13.52 -0.30 20.01
CA GLU A 160 14.37 0.56 19.18
C GLU A 160 13.73 1.92 18.89
N GLU A 161 14.54 2.88 18.46
CA GLU A 161 14.07 4.14 17.89
C GLU A 161 13.39 3.88 16.54
N SER A 162 12.33 4.64 16.24
CA SER A 162 11.55 4.40 15.03
C SER A 162 11.42 5.66 14.16
N ASP A 163 11.86 5.55 12.92
CA ASP A 163 11.64 6.55 11.87
C ASP A 163 10.17 6.62 11.42
N TYR A 164 9.33 5.70 11.91
CA TYR A 164 7.89 5.67 11.65
C TYR A 164 7.07 6.50 12.66
N LEU A 165 7.69 7.12 13.66
CA LEU A 165 7.01 8.07 14.52
C LEU A 165 6.66 9.35 13.72
N PRO A 166 5.41 9.86 13.76
CA PRO A 166 4.97 10.95 12.90
C PRO A 166 5.78 12.25 12.96
N HIS A 167 6.45 12.51 14.08
CA HIS A 167 7.32 13.68 14.21
C HIS A 167 8.71 13.51 13.54
N ASN A 168 9.04 12.29 13.07
CA ASN A 168 10.24 11.99 12.31
C ASN A 168 10.01 11.94 10.80
N TYR A 169 8.76 12.17 10.33
CA TYR A 169 8.46 12.11 8.91
C TYR A 169 9.12 13.23 8.12
N GLU A 170 9.51 12.93 6.88
CA GLU A 170 9.82 13.91 5.85
C GLU A 170 8.51 14.34 5.15
N HIS A 171 8.50 15.53 4.51
CA HIS A 171 7.33 15.97 3.74
C HIS A 171 7.04 15.05 2.57
N ASN A 172 8.06 14.73 1.76
CA ASN A 172 7.92 13.86 0.59
C ASN A 172 7.77 12.38 1.00
N CYS A 173 6.68 12.05 1.67
CA CYS A 173 6.32 10.67 1.99
C CYS A 173 4.80 10.48 1.95
N VAL A 174 4.38 9.22 1.88
CA VAL A 174 2.98 8.83 2.02
C VAL A 174 2.80 8.14 3.38
N ALA A 175 1.99 8.75 4.25
CA ALA A 175 1.70 8.23 5.58
C ALA A 175 0.43 7.35 5.55
N TYR A 176 0.50 6.22 6.23
CA TYR A 176 -0.59 5.28 6.40
C TYR A 176 -0.77 4.94 7.88
N THR A 177 -1.99 4.65 8.33
CA THR A 177 -2.18 3.93 9.60
C THR A 177 -1.72 2.47 9.47
N GLY A 178 -2.03 1.85 8.36
CA GLY A 178 -1.62 0.54 7.87
C GLY A 178 -1.99 0.41 6.40
N THR A 179 -1.38 -0.53 5.68
CA THR A 179 -1.72 -0.87 4.29
C THR A 179 -2.73 -2.02 4.23
N HIS A 180 -2.99 -2.54 3.03
CA HIS A 180 -3.80 -3.75 2.83
C HIS A 180 -3.17 -5.01 3.45
N ASP A 181 -1.86 -5.02 3.69
CA ASP A 181 -1.13 -6.14 4.30
C ASP A 181 -1.14 -6.10 5.83
N ASN A 182 -1.45 -4.95 6.40
CA ASN A 182 -1.47 -4.76 7.84
C ASN A 182 -2.81 -5.16 8.46
N GLU A 183 -2.83 -5.24 9.77
CA GLU A 183 -4.06 -5.30 10.57
C GLU A 183 -4.81 -3.96 10.47
N THR A 184 -6.11 -3.96 10.81
CA THR A 184 -6.77 -2.69 11.12
C THR A 184 -6.12 -2.07 12.36
N ILE A 185 -6.17 -0.74 12.50
CA ILE A 185 -5.51 -0.08 13.65
C ILE A 185 -6.06 -0.54 15.01
N LEU A 186 -7.36 -0.84 15.09
CA LEU A 186 -7.98 -1.39 16.29
C LEU A 186 -7.58 -2.84 16.54
N GLY A 187 -7.50 -3.64 15.48
CA GLY A 187 -7.01 -5.02 15.53
C GLY A 187 -5.57 -5.07 16.01
N TRP A 188 -4.70 -4.25 15.42
CA TRP A 188 -3.30 -4.10 15.80
C TRP A 188 -3.15 -3.70 17.27
N LEU A 189 -3.86 -2.69 17.76
CA LEU A 189 -3.86 -2.33 19.19
C LEU A 189 -4.27 -3.48 20.10
N SER A 190 -5.00 -4.47 19.56
CA SER A 190 -5.45 -5.63 20.32
C SER A 190 -4.47 -6.79 20.30
N SER A 191 -3.55 -6.83 19.31
CA SER A 191 -2.56 -7.89 19.11
C SER A 191 -1.17 -7.56 19.68
N ILE A 192 -0.80 -6.28 19.75
CA ILE A 192 0.52 -5.85 20.25
C ILE A 192 0.66 -6.05 21.77
N LYS A 193 1.93 -6.05 22.22
CA LYS A 193 2.28 -6.25 23.62
C LYS A 193 1.76 -5.10 24.51
N PRO A 194 1.52 -5.37 25.80
CA PRO A 194 1.08 -4.34 26.75
C PRO A 194 2.04 -3.13 26.81
N GLU A 195 3.34 -3.35 26.69
CA GLU A 195 4.38 -2.31 26.70
C GLU A 195 4.22 -1.36 25.51
N GLU A 196 3.95 -1.91 24.32
CA GLU A 196 3.72 -1.14 23.11
C GLU A 196 2.41 -0.33 23.20
N VAL A 197 1.35 -0.91 23.78
CA VAL A 197 0.12 -0.17 24.07
C VAL A 197 0.38 0.99 25.02
N GLN A 198 1.25 0.80 26.03
CA GLN A 198 1.62 1.89 26.96
C GLN A 198 2.44 2.98 26.24
N MET A 199 3.31 2.61 25.31
CA MET A 199 4.03 3.57 24.46
C MET A 199 3.05 4.40 23.60
N VAL A 200 2.07 3.77 22.96
CA VAL A 200 0.98 4.47 22.24
C VAL A 200 0.24 5.43 23.15
N ARG A 201 -0.14 4.98 24.35
CA ARG A 201 -0.83 5.82 25.34
C ARG A 201 -0.03 7.04 25.75
N ALA A 202 1.27 6.84 26.02
CA ALA A 202 2.19 7.91 26.39
C ALA A 202 2.38 8.90 25.24
N TYR A 203 2.59 8.41 24.03
CA TYR A 203 2.75 9.22 22.83
C TYR A 203 1.54 10.11 22.54
N LEU A 204 0.34 9.54 22.66
CA LEU A 204 -0.92 10.24 22.45
C LEU A 204 -1.36 11.10 23.64
N ASN A 205 -0.67 11.00 24.79
CA ASN A 205 -1.11 11.57 26.07
C ASN A 205 -2.55 11.13 26.45
N ARG A 206 -2.82 9.82 26.33
CA ARG A 206 -4.12 9.19 26.60
C ARG A 206 -3.96 7.98 27.54
N PRO A 207 -3.68 8.19 28.82
CA PRO A 207 -3.24 7.11 29.72
C PRO A 207 -4.33 6.08 30.04
N THR A 208 -5.60 6.46 30.00
CA THR A 208 -6.72 5.64 30.48
C THR A 208 -7.77 5.31 29.42
N GLU A 209 -7.64 5.84 28.22
CA GLU A 209 -8.66 5.73 27.15
C GLU A 209 -8.80 4.28 26.62
N SER A 210 -9.97 3.96 26.08
CA SER A 210 -10.21 2.68 25.41
C SER A 210 -9.39 2.52 24.14
N LYS A 211 -9.19 1.28 23.66
CA LYS A 211 -8.51 1.03 22.39
C LYS A 211 -9.22 1.66 21.19
N GLN A 212 -10.53 1.78 21.23
CA GLN A 212 -11.32 2.49 20.20
C GLN A 212 -10.94 3.97 20.13
N VAL A 213 -10.81 4.63 21.28
CA VAL A 213 -10.36 6.03 21.33
C VAL A 213 -8.92 6.14 20.85
N LEU A 214 -8.02 5.24 21.29
CA LEU A 214 -6.63 5.24 20.81
C LEU A 214 -6.55 5.04 19.29
N ALA A 215 -7.36 4.15 18.72
CA ALA A 215 -7.42 3.94 17.28
C ALA A 215 -7.82 5.22 16.52
N SER A 216 -8.86 5.91 16.96
CA SER A 216 -9.27 7.18 16.34
C SER A 216 -8.23 8.30 16.52
N GLU A 217 -7.52 8.34 17.66
CA GLU A 217 -6.43 9.29 17.89
C GLU A 217 -5.21 8.97 17.02
N LEU A 218 -4.91 7.70 16.74
CA LEU A 218 -3.86 7.31 15.81
C LEU A 218 -4.19 7.72 14.36
N VAL A 219 -5.43 7.52 13.92
CA VAL A 219 -5.92 8.04 12.62
C VAL A 219 -5.72 9.56 12.57
N ARG A 220 -6.18 10.29 13.59
CA ARG A 220 -6.00 11.74 13.68
C ARG A 220 -4.52 12.14 13.63
N THR A 221 -3.65 11.41 14.33
CA THR A 221 -2.21 11.68 14.39
C THR A 221 -1.54 11.48 13.03
N THR A 222 -1.96 10.45 12.28
CA THR A 222 -1.48 10.23 10.91
C THR A 222 -1.88 11.40 9.99
N ILE A 223 -3.14 11.84 10.07
CA ILE A 223 -3.64 13.00 9.30
C ILE A 223 -2.89 14.29 9.70
N ALA A 224 -2.56 14.46 10.97
CA ALA A 224 -1.87 15.63 11.51
C ALA A 224 -0.36 15.65 11.20
N SER A 225 0.20 14.58 10.61
CA SER A 225 1.63 14.51 10.27
C SER A 225 2.01 15.50 9.17
N VAL A 226 3.33 15.70 8.99
CA VAL A 226 3.88 16.57 7.94
C VAL A 226 3.92 15.93 6.55
N ALA A 227 3.58 14.65 6.44
CA ALA A 227 3.57 13.92 5.16
C ALA A 227 2.68 14.64 4.13
N ASP A 228 3.16 14.82 2.91
CA ASP A 228 2.40 15.47 1.83
C ASP A 228 1.14 14.68 1.47
N THR A 229 1.19 13.37 1.58
CA THR A 229 0.05 12.48 1.32
C THR A 229 -0.26 11.61 2.53
N CYS A 230 -1.54 11.42 2.82
CA CYS A 230 -2.01 10.55 3.89
C CYS A 230 -3.13 9.64 3.36
N ILE A 231 -2.96 8.32 3.48
CA ILE A 231 -3.94 7.31 3.04
C ILE A 231 -4.38 6.50 4.25
N ILE A 232 -5.66 6.59 4.60
CA ILE A 232 -6.25 5.89 5.74
C ILE A 232 -7.24 4.84 5.24
N PRO A 233 -7.08 3.56 5.59
CA PRO A 233 -8.08 2.54 5.31
C PRO A 233 -9.44 2.90 5.91
N ILE A 234 -10.51 2.68 5.16
CA ILE A 234 -11.87 3.00 5.65
C ILE A 234 -12.23 2.22 6.92
N GLN A 235 -11.67 1.04 7.10
CA GLN A 235 -11.84 0.22 8.30
C GLN A 235 -11.39 0.97 9.56
N ASP A 236 -10.32 1.76 9.45
CA ASP A 236 -9.76 2.51 10.58
C ASP A 236 -10.64 3.71 10.94
N TYR A 237 -11.23 4.38 9.96
CA TYR A 237 -12.24 5.41 10.20
C TYR A 237 -13.51 4.84 10.85
N LEU A 238 -13.89 3.62 10.48
CA LEU A 238 -15.05 2.92 11.04
C LEU A 238 -14.76 2.26 12.40
N GLY A 239 -13.49 2.22 12.83
CA GLY A 239 -13.09 1.59 14.08
C GLY A 239 -13.31 0.08 14.09
N LEU A 240 -13.14 -0.59 12.95
CA LEU A 240 -13.33 -2.03 12.81
C LEU A 240 -12.10 -2.80 13.27
N ASP A 241 -12.32 -4.00 13.80
CA ASP A 241 -11.27 -4.93 14.20
C ASP A 241 -10.76 -5.79 13.02
N ASN A 242 -9.92 -6.78 13.31
CA ASN A 242 -9.31 -7.66 12.30
C ASN A 242 -10.30 -8.53 11.51
N SER A 243 -11.57 -8.57 11.86
CA SER A 243 -12.59 -9.20 11.02
C SER A 243 -12.76 -8.47 9.67
N ALA A 244 -12.35 -7.20 9.63
CA ALA A 244 -12.34 -6.36 8.43
C ALA A 244 -10.97 -6.30 7.73
N ARG A 245 -9.96 -7.04 8.19
CA ARG A 245 -8.65 -7.12 7.51
C ARG A 245 -8.82 -7.71 6.12
N ILE A 246 -8.12 -7.10 5.14
CA ILE A 246 -8.28 -7.45 3.71
C ILE A 246 -7.35 -8.58 3.32
N ASN A 247 -6.07 -8.50 3.73
CA ASN A 247 -5.04 -9.42 3.30
C ASN A 247 -4.19 -9.90 4.48
N PHE A 248 -3.88 -11.19 4.46
CA PHE A 248 -2.95 -11.84 5.38
C PHE A 248 -1.76 -12.34 4.55
N PRO A 249 -0.61 -11.66 4.58
CA PRO A 249 0.57 -12.07 3.84
C PRO A 249 0.92 -13.54 4.08
N SER A 250 1.47 -14.20 3.07
CA SER A 250 1.85 -15.61 3.10
C SER A 250 0.70 -16.61 3.32
N THR A 251 -0.56 -16.21 3.07
CA THR A 251 -1.73 -17.09 3.16
C THR A 251 -2.52 -17.13 1.86
N LEU A 252 -3.26 -18.23 1.65
CA LEU A 252 -4.11 -18.43 0.49
C LEU A 252 -5.58 -18.58 0.90
N GLY A 253 -6.48 -18.23 -0.01
CA GLY A 253 -7.90 -18.63 0.02
C GLY A 253 -8.89 -17.60 0.56
N THR A 254 -8.61 -16.85 1.62
CA THR A 254 -9.58 -15.95 2.26
C THR A 254 -9.31 -14.48 2.06
N ASN A 255 -8.19 -14.10 1.46
CA ASN A 255 -7.77 -12.72 1.24
C ASN A 255 -8.67 -12.01 0.23
N TRP A 256 -8.77 -10.68 0.35
CA TRP A 256 -9.49 -9.78 -0.57
C TRP A 256 -11.01 -10.01 -0.61
N ARG A 257 -11.60 -10.57 0.44
CA ARG A 257 -13.05 -10.88 0.50
C ARG A 257 -13.88 -9.89 1.27
N TRP A 258 -13.28 -9.16 2.22
CA TRP A 258 -14.02 -8.13 2.95
C TRP A 258 -14.62 -7.10 2.00
N ARG A 259 -15.83 -6.67 2.30
CA ARG A 259 -16.55 -5.66 1.52
C ARG A 259 -17.21 -4.65 2.43
N LEU A 260 -17.01 -3.38 2.08
CA LEU A 260 -17.76 -2.26 2.62
C LEU A 260 -19.20 -2.32 2.09
N ILE A 261 -20.18 -2.04 2.95
CA ILE A 261 -21.56 -1.90 2.53
C ILE A 261 -21.97 -0.42 2.53
N LYS A 262 -22.92 -0.07 1.65
CA LYS A 262 -23.31 1.35 1.42
C LYS A 262 -23.79 2.06 2.71
N SER A 263 -24.42 1.33 3.63
CA SER A 263 -24.89 1.89 4.91
C SER A 263 -23.76 2.33 5.86
N ASP A 264 -22.53 1.85 5.66
CA ASP A 264 -21.38 2.25 6.50
C ASP A 264 -20.88 3.65 6.12
N LEU A 265 -21.08 4.05 4.86
CA LEU A 265 -20.72 5.37 4.32
C LEU A 265 -21.82 6.38 4.65
N THR A 266 -21.90 6.78 5.91
CA THR A 266 -22.88 7.77 6.37
C THR A 266 -22.42 9.19 6.11
N LYS A 267 -23.38 10.13 5.98
CA LYS A 267 -23.07 11.56 5.91
C LYS A 267 -22.29 12.02 7.16
N ALA A 268 -22.64 11.52 8.33
CA ALA A 268 -21.95 11.86 9.58
C ALA A 268 -20.47 11.45 9.56
N LEU A 269 -20.13 10.29 8.99
CA LEU A 269 -18.75 9.85 8.79
C LEU A 269 -18.02 10.79 7.83
N ALA A 270 -18.62 11.09 6.67
CA ALA A 270 -18.04 12.00 5.68
C ALA A 270 -17.78 13.39 6.27
N ASP A 271 -18.76 13.96 6.99
CA ASP A 271 -18.63 15.25 7.65
C ASP A 271 -17.51 15.24 8.72
N SER A 272 -17.36 14.13 9.46
CA SER A 272 -16.30 13.97 10.46
C SER A 272 -14.91 13.93 9.81
N ILE A 273 -14.75 13.14 8.73
CA ILE A 273 -13.49 13.07 7.97
C ILE A 273 -13.15 14.44 7.37
N ARG A 274 -14.14 15.11 6.74
CA ARG A 274 -13.96 16.44 6.16
C ARG A 274 -13.50 17.44 7.22
N LYS A 275 -14.11 17.45 8.39
CA LYS A 275 -13.74 18.32 9.50
C LYS A 275 -12.29 18.10 9.94
N GLN A 276 -11.85 16.85 10.08
CA GLN A 276 -10.46 16.54 10.42
C GLN A 276 -9.49 17.05 9.33
N ASN A 277 -9.79 16.81 8.06
CA ASN A 277 -8.97 17.27 6.95
C ASN A 277 -8.86 18.79 6.89
N ILE A 278 -9.94 19.52 7.16
CA ILE A 278 -9.90 21.00 7.26
C ILE A 278 -8.98 21.46 8.40
N VAL A 279 -9.12 20.87 9.60
CA VAL A 279 -8.33 21.24 10.78
C VAL A 279 -6.83 21.08 10.53
N TYR A 280 -6.43 20.04 9.78
CA TYR A 280 -5.03 19.73 9.49
C TYR A 280 -4.54 20.21 8.12
N GLY A 281 -5.30 21.10 7.45
CA GLY A 281 -4.89 21.71 6.19
C GLY A 281 -4.80 20.76 5.01
N ARG A 282 -5.57 19.65 5.02
CA ARG A 282 -5.62 18.64 3.96
C ARG A 282 -6.66 18.95 2.87
N VAL A 283 -7.33 20.09 2.96
CA VAL A 283 -8.33 20.57 1.99
C VAL A 283 -7.84 21.88 1.41
N LYS A 284 -7.95 22.07 0.09
CA LYS A 284 -7.61 23.33 -0.57
C LYS A 284 -8.61 24.42 -0.19
N TRP A 285 -8.10 25.65 0.03
CA TRP A 285 -8.96 26.78 0.38
C TRP A 285 -10.00 27.10 -0.69
N GLU A 286 -9.67 26.91 -1.95
CA GLU A 286 -10.57 27.13 -3.07
C GLU A 286 -11.81 26.23 -2.96
N ASP A 287 -11.61 24.95 -2.60
CA ASP A 287 -12.69 23.97 -2.44
C ASP A 287 -13.63 24.33 -1.27
N LEU A 288 -13.11 24.99 -0.23
CA LEU A 288 -13.93 25.47 0.90
C LEU A 288 -14.81 26.66 0.51
N GLN A 289 -14.34 27.54 -0.36
CA GLN A 289 -15.09 28.70 -0.82
C GLN A 289 -16.19 28.34 -1.84
N GLU A 290 -16.00 27.24 -2.60
CA GLU A 290 -17.01 26.75 -3.52
C GLU A 290 -18.24 26.16 -2.81
N ASP A 291 -18.02 25.51 -1.66
CA ASP A 291 -19.12 24.97 -0.85
C ASP A 291 -19.98 26.05 -0.16
N GLU A 292 -19.47 27.28 -0.02
CA GLU A 292 -20.23 28.42 0.51
C GLU A 292 -21.03 29.16 -0.55
N LYS A 293 -20.85 28.87 -1.85
CA LYS A 293 -21.67 29.44 -2.91
C LYS A 293 -23.07 28.85 -2.84
N PRO A 294 -24.13 29.68 -2.97
CA PRO A 294 -25.49 29.14 -3.07
C PRO A 294 -25.57 28.20 -4.27
N LYS A 295 -25.99 26.96 -4.01
CA LYS A 295 -26.26 25.99 -5.08
C LYS A 295 -27.30 26.55 -6.03
N ASP A 296 -27.05 26.38 -7.34
CA ASP A 296 -28.02 26.79 -8.35
C ASP A 296 -29.32 25.98 -8.15
N PRO A 297 -30.51 26.63 -8.07
CA PRO A 297 -31.78 25.94 -7.87
C PRO A 297 -32.13 24.90 -8.94
N GLU A 298 -31.41 24.87 -10.06
CA GLU A 298 -31.59 23.85 -11.10
C GLU A 298 -30.84 22.55 -10.79
N GLU A 299 -29.71 22.56 -10.06
CA GLU A 299 -28.99 21.36 -9.65
C GLU A 299 -29.71 20.55 -8.55
N GLU A 300 -30.51 21.20 -7.70
CA GLU A 300 -31.34 20.48 -6.71
C GLU A 300 -32.47 19.67 -7.32
N LYS A 301 -32.93 20.01 -8.52
CA LYS A 301 -34.02 19.29 -9.21
C LYS A 301 -33.57 18.00 -9.88
N GLU A 302 -32.31 17.87 -10.27
CA GLU A 302 -31.80 16.62 -10.88
C GLU A 302 -31.55 15.50 -9.88
N THR A 303 -31.27 15.83 -8.62
CA THR A 303 -31.04 14.84 -7.55
C THR A 303 -32.34 14.26 -6.96
N GLU A 304 -33.50 14.88 -7.16
CA GLU A 304 -34.80 14.39 -6.68
C GLU A 304 -35.54 13.46 -7.65
N THR A 305 -35.04 13.27 -8.88
CA THR A 305 -35.74 12.50 -9.93
C THR A 305 -35.29 11.05 -10.10
N GLU A 306 -34.70 10.40 -9.10
CA GLU A 306 -34.61 8.93 -9.14
C GLU A 306 -35.97 8.29 -8.82
N PRO A 307 -36.55 7.47 -9.71
CA PRO A 307 -37.86 6.91 -9.53
C PRO A 307 -37.87 5.87 -8.40
N LYS A 308 -38.69 6.10 -7.38
CA LYS A 308 -39.03 5.09 -6.36
C LYS A 308 -39.63 3.88 -7.07
N GLN A 309 -38.88 2.81 -7.18
CA GLN A 309 -39.42 1.51 -7.62
C GLN A 309 -40.53 1.07 -6.65
N LYS A 310 -41.74 1.02 -7.16
CA LYS A 310 -42.91 0.44 -6.49
C LYS A 310 -42.62 -1.05 -6.21
N LYS A 311 -42.62 -1.44 -4.93
CA LYS A 311 -42.74 -2.84 -4.54
C LYS A 311 -44.09 -3.33 -4.97
N ASP A 312 -44.12 -4.17 -5.98
CA ASP A 312 -45.33 -4.93 -6.34
C ASP A 312 -45.39 -6.18 -5.48
N SER A 313 -46.38 -6.17 -4.60
CA SER A 313 -46.73 -7.29 -3.73
C SER A 313 -47.81 -8.13 -4.38
N SER A 314 -47.42 -9.19 -5.08
CA SER A 314 -48.33 -10.26 -5.42
C SER A 314 -47.60 -11.57 -5.69
N VAL A 315 -47.35 -12.37 -4.65
CA VAL A 315 -47.19 -13.81 -4.85
C VAL A 315 -48.40 -14.48 -4.22
N LYS A 316 -49.28 -14.91 -5.14
CA LYS A 316 -50.38 -15.83 -4.80
C LYS A 316 -49.80 -17.22 -4.56
N GLU A 317 -50.23 -17.80 -3.46
CA GLU A 317 -50.14 -19.24 -3.17
C GLU A 317 -50.72 -20.07 -4.34
N ALA A 318 -49.99 -21.10 -4.72
CA ALA A 318 -50.56 -22.27 -5.39
C ALA A 318 -50.10 -23.52 -4.67
N LYS A 319 -51.06 -24.17 -4.03
CA LYS A 319 -50.99 -25.58 -3.64
C LYS A 319 -51.05 -26.41 -4.94
N ASP A 320 -50.19 -27.40 -5.02
CA ASP A 320 -50.44 -28.83 -5.16
C ASP A 320 -49.07 -29.58 -5.19
#